data_6cb37b230d375cbe9bb3a8f770321b16
#
_entry.id   6cb37b230d375cbe9bb3a8f770321b16
#
_cell.length_a   1.000
_cell.length_b   1.000
_cell.length_c   1.000
_cell.angle_alpha   90.00
_cell.angle_beta   90.00
_cell.angle_gamma   90.00
#
_symmetry.space_group_name_H-M   'P 1'
#
loop_
_entity.id
_entity.type
_entity.pdbx_description
1 polymer ?
#
loop_
_entity_poly.entity_id
_entity_poly.type
_entity_poly.pdbx_seq_one_letter_code
_entity_poly.pdbx_strand_id
1 'polypeptide(L)'
;MIRYVIDASAAAEYLLRTPLGLKLADLIAGAFILAPELLDVEVLSVLRRAVLRQQLAEQRAWLALEDLLAWPIDRIAHTALLREAWQHRQNVSAYDAFYVAAARIYDASLLTADGPLTRAPALGIVVQNIRMA
;
A
#
# COMPACT_ATOMS: atom_id res chain seq x y z
N MET A 1 -13.41 1.82 15.08
CA MET A 1 -11.98 2.02 14.87
C MET A 1 -11.68 2.06 13.38
N ILE A 2 -10.90 3.04 12.95
CA ILE A 2 -10.59 3.23 11.54
C ILE A 2 -9.49 2.26 11.14
N ARG A 3 -9.69 1.55 10.03
CA ARG A 3 -8.74 0.61 9.45
C ARG A 3 -8.41 1.02 8.03
N TYR A 4 -7.14 1.01 7.70
CA TYR A 4 -6.67 1.24 6.33
C TYR A 4 -5.80 0.09 5.87
N VAL A 5 -6.00 -0.33 4.63
CA VAL A 5 -5.01 -1.11 3.90
C VAL A 5 -4.20 -0.13 3.07
N ILE A 6 -2.89 -0.24 3.09
CA ILE A 6 -2.00 0.64 2.34
C ILE A 6 -1.29 -0.16 1.26
N ASP A 7 -1.27 0.35 0.03
CA ASP A 7 -0.50 -0.29 -1.02
C ASP A 7 0.92 0.29 -1.09
N ALA A 8 1.77 -0.32 -1.93
CA ALA A 8 3.17 0.07 -2.01
C ALA A 8 3.38 1.49 -2.51
N SER A 9 2.51 1.99 -3.40
CA SER A 9 2.63 3.35 -3.92
C SER A 9 2.44 4.38 -2.82
N ALA A 10 1.45 4.19 -1.97
CA ALA A 10 1.20 5.07 -0.82
C ALA A 10 2.25 4.87 0.27
N ALA A 11 2.62 3.62 0.55
CA ALA A 11 3.63 3.31 1.56
C ALA A 11 4.98 3.94 1.23
N ALA A 12 5.40 3.89 -0.04
CA ALA A 12 6.67 4.49 -0.46
C ALA A 12 6.68 6.00 -0.21
N GLU A 13 5.58 6.70 -0.49
CA GLU A 13 5.48 8.13 -0.20
C GLU A 13 5.62 8.42 1.29
N TYR A 14 4.97 7.60 2.11
CA TYR A 14 5.04 7.73 3.57
C TYR A 14 6.46 7.50 4.08
N LEU A 15 7.09 6.42 3.66
CA LEU A 15 8.42 6.03 4.11
C LEU A 15 9.51 7.02 3.65
N LEU A 16 9.34 7.59 2.46
CA LEU A 16 10.28 8.57 1.93
C LEU A 16 10.00 10.00 2.42
N ARG A 17 8.93 10.18 3.19
CA ARG A 17 8.56 11.47 3.77
C ARG A 17 8.40 12.59 2.74
N THR A 18 7.83 12.24 1.58
CA THR A 18 7.47 13.22 0.57
C THR A 18 6.37 14.14 1.11
N PRO A 19 6.09 15.29 0.48
CA PRO A 19 4.94 16.11 0.89
C PRO A 19 3.63 15.31 0.94
N LEU A 20 3.44 14.41 -0.01
CA LEU A 20 2.27 13.52 -0.04
C LEU A 20 2.30 12.52 1.11
N GLY A 21 3.47 11.98 1.42
CA GLY A 21 3.66 11.07 2.55
C GLY A 21 3.40 11.72 3.89
N LEU A 22 3.72 13.01 4.04
CA LEU A 22 3.43 13.76 5.27
C LEU A 22 1.92 13.97 5.45
N LYS A 23 1.19 14.21 4.37
CA LYS A 23 -0.28 14.26 4.42
C LYS A 23 -0.86 12.91 4.82
N LEU A 24 -0.31 11.84 4.27
CA LEU A 24 -0.74 10.49 4.60
C LEU A 24 -0.51 10.18 6.08
N ALA A 25 0.60 10.63 6.64
CA ALA A 25 0.90 10.44 8.06
C ALA A 25 -0.19 11.02 8.96
N ASP A 26 -0.72 12.17 8.62
CA ASP A 26 -1.83 12.78 9.36
C ASP A 26 -3.10 11.95 9.23
N LEU A 27 -3.39 11.45 8.02
CA LEU A 27 -4.58 10.66 7.75
C LEU A 27 -4.60 9.35 8.55
N ILE A 28 -3.47 8.66 8.64
CA ILE A 28 -3.39 7.34 9.27
C ILE A 28 -3.08 7.40 10.77
N ALA A 29 -2.85 8.58 11.32
CA ALA A 29 -2.55 8.74 12.74
C ALA A 29 -3.71 8.17 13.57
N GLY A 30 -3.40 7.25 14.48
CA GLY A 30 -4.37 6.60 15.35
C GLY A 30 -5.23 5.51 14.68
N ALA A 31 -5.00 5.21 13.41
CA ALA A 31 -5.71 4.15 12.70
C ALA A 31 -4.93 2.84 12.75
N PHE A 32 -5.63 1.73 12.51
CA PHE A 32 -4.99 0.45 12.23
C PHE A 32 -4.56 0.37 10.78
N ILE A 33 -3.33 -0.02 10.55
CA ILE A 33 -2.78 -0.19 9.20
C ILE A 33 -2.54 -1.67 8.97
N LEU A 34 -3.06 -2.14 7.84
CA LEU A 34 -2.99 -3.53 7.40
C LEU A 34 -2.37 -3.57 6.01
N ALA A 35 -1.73 -4.65 5.66
CA ALA A 35 -1.27 -4.87 4.29
C ALA A 35 -0.99 -6.36 4.08
N PRO A 36 -1.14 -6.87 2.85
CA PRO A 36 -0.63 -8.20 2.55
C PRO A 36 0.89 -8.22 2.66
N GLU A 37 1.45 -9.37 2.92
CA GLU A 37 2.92 -9.55 2.98
C GLU A 37 3.63 -9.06 1.72
N LEU A 38 2.93 -9.05 0.61
CA LEU A 38 3.40 -8.52 -0.67
C LEU A 38 3.90 -7.06 -0.56
N LEU A 39 3.40 -6.30 0.40
CA LEU A 39 3.81 -4.91 0.58
C LEU A 39 5.32 -4.77 0.67
N ASP A 40 5.98 -5.61 1.44
CA ASP A 40 7.43 -5.50 1.65
C ASP A 40 8.19 -5.70 0.35
N VAL A 41 7.76 -6.66 -0.46
CA VAL A 41 8.38 -6.94 -1.76
C VAL A 41 8.17 -5.78 -2.72
N GLU A 42 6.97 -5.23 -2.76
CA GLU A 42 6.66 -4.15 -3.69
C GLU A 42 7.33 -2.84 -3.29
N VAL A 43 7.41 -2.53 -2.00
CA VAL A 43 8.17 -1.37 -1.52
C VAL A 43 9.64 -1.53 -1.88
N LEU A 44 10.22 -2.70 -1.65
CA LEU A 44 11.60 -2.98 -2.06
C LEU A 44 11.79 -2.72 -3.55
N SER A 45 10.84 -3.16 -4.37
CA SER A 45 10.88 -2.96 -5.82
C SER A 45 10.87 -1.48 -6.21
N VAL A 46 10.01 -0.69 -5.57
CA VAL A 46 9.92 0.76 -5.82
C VAL A 46 11.23 1.45 -5.47
N LEU A 47 11.78 1.17 -4.29
CA LEU A 47 13.03 1.78 -3.83
C LEU A 47 14.20 1.36 -4.71
N ARG A 48 14.27 0.09 -5.07
CA ARG A 48 15.31 -0.43 -5.95
C ARG A 48 15.33 0.30 -7.30
N ARG A 49 14.17 0.45 -7.94
CA ARG A 49 14.09 1.14 -9.23
C ARG A 49 14.53 2.60 -9.12
N ALA A 50 14.11 3.29 -8.07
CA ALA A 50 14.47 4.68 -7.87
C ALA A 50 15.98 4.85 -7.67
N VAL A 51 16.63 3.96 -6.92
CA VAL A 51 18.08 3.98 -6.74
C VAL A 51 18.81 3.69 -8.04
N LEU A 52 18.39 2.65 -8.77
CA LEU A 52 19.04 2.27 -10.02
C LEU A 52 18.89 3.33 -11.11
N ARG A 53 17.80 4.11 -11.07
CA ARG A 53 17.56 5.24 -11.99
C ARG A 53 18.21 6.54 -11.49
N GLN A 54 18.95 6.50 -10.40
CA GLN A 54 19.62 7.66 -9.81
C GLN A 54 18.63 8.77 -9.39
N GLN A 55 17.41 8.38 -9.04
CA GLN A 55 16.37 9.29 -8.55
C GLN A 55 16.31 9.34 -7.03
N LEU A 56 16.97 8.40 -6.37
CA LEU A 56 16.98 8.28 -4.92
C LEU A 56 18.37 7.83 -4.47
N ALA A 57 18.92 8.50 -3.45
CA ALA A 57 20.18 8.11 -2.86
C ALA A 57 20.03 6.75 -2.15
N GLU A 58 21.04 5.90 -2.32
CA GLU A 58 21.05 4.56 -1.72
C GLU A 58 20.85 4.60 -0.20
N GLN A 59 21.49 5.56 0.45
CA GLN A 59 21.42 5.71 1.90
C GLN A 59 20.00 6.10 2.34
N ARG A 60 19.31 6.93 1.56
CA ARG A 60 17.94 7.31 1.85
C ARG A 60 16.98 6.13 1.67
N ALA A 61 17.22 5.29 0.66
CA ALA A 61 16.45 4.06 0.46
C ALA A 61 16.63 3.10 1.63
N TRP A 62 17.86 2.96 2.13
CA TRP A 62 18.14 2.11 3.28
C TRP A 62 17.37 2.56 4.53
N LEU A 63 17.32 3.87 4.79
CA LEU A 63 16.55 4.41 5.91
C LEU A 63 15.05 4.10 5.76
N ALA A 64 14.52 4.18 4.55
CA ALA A 64 13.13 3.82 4.29
C ALA A 64 12.86 2.34 4.58
N LEU A 65 13.79 1.46 4.24
CA LEU A 65 13.65 0.03 4.56
C LEU A 65 13.68 -0.21 6.07
N GLU A 66 14.55 0.48 6.79
CA GLU A 66 14.58 0.37 8.25
C GLU A 66 13.27 0.86 8.87
N ASP A 67 12.71 1.96 8.34
CA ASP A 67 11.42 2.47 8.79
C ASP A 67 10.28 1.49 8.49
N LEU A 68 10.33 0.80 7.34
CA LEU A 68 9.36 -0.24 7.00
C LEU A 68 9.40 -1.38 8.01
N LEU A 69 10.60 -1.82 8.40
CA LEU A 69 10.76 -2.87 9.39
C LEU A 69 10.20 -2.47 10.76
N ALA A 70 10.35 -1.21 11.12
CA ALA A 70 9.89 -0.69 12.42
C ALA A 70 8.41 -0.30 12.42
N TRP A 71 7.80 -0.18 11.24
CA TRP A 71 6.41 0.28 11.11
C TRP A 71 5.45 -0.79 11.65
N PRO A 72 4.57 -0.46 12.61
CA PRO A 72 3.66 -1.44 13.21
C PRO A 72 2.45 -1.72 12.31
N ILE A 73 2.70 -2.32 11.16
CA ILE A 73 1.67 -2.77 10.22
C ILE A 73 1.32 -4.21 10.52
N ASP A 74 0.04 -4.56 10.50
CA ASP A 74 -0.39 -5.95 10.49
C ASP A 74 -0.25 -6.51 9.08
N ARG A 75 0.73 -7.39 8.91
CA ARG A 75 0.96 -8.07 7.64
C ARG A 75 0.13 -9.34 7.58
N ILE A 76 -0.63 -9.48 6.49
CA ILE A 76 -1.57 -10.59 6.33
C ILE A 76 -0.98 -11.60 5.35
N ALA A 77 -0.99 -12.87 5.74
CA ALA A 77 -0.50 -13.95 4.90
C ALA A 77 -1.30 -14.04 3.61
N HIS A 78 -0.63 -14.25 2.48
CA HIS A 78 -1.28 -14.37 1.17
C HIS A 78 -2.30 -15.50 1.13
N THR A 79 -2.04 -16.61 1.82
CA THR A 79 -2.95 -17.74 1.85
C THR A 79 -4.32 -17.37 2.45
N ALA A 80 -4.35 -16.43 3.37
CA ALA A 80 -5.61 -15.95 3.96
C ALA A 80 -6.40 -15.05 2.98
N LEU A 81 -5.76 -14.51 1.95
CA LEU A 81 -6.35 -13.57 1.01
C LEU A 81 -6.66 -14.19 -0.36
N LEU A 82 -6.12 -15.37 -0.64
CA LEU A 82 -6.06 -15.93 -1.99
C LEU A 82 -7.44 -16.12 -2.62
N ARG A 83 -8.40 -16.66 -1.87
CA ARG A 83 -9.75 -16.92 -2.40
C ARG A 83 -10.48 -15.62 -2.72
N GLU A 84 -10.39 -14.64 -1.86
CA GLU A 84 -11.01 -13.33 -2.09
C GLU A 84 -10.31 -12.61 -3.24
N ALA A 85 -8.98 -12.67 -3.32
CA ALA A 85 -8.22 -12.06 -4.41
C ALA A 85 -8.66 -12.58 -5.79
N TRP A 86 -8.93 -13.89 -5.89
CA TRP A 86 -9.40 -14.51 -7.13
C TRP A 86 -10.70 -13.90 -7.64
N GLN A 87 -11.58 -13.44 -6.74
CA GLN A 87 -12.85 -12.83 -7.11
C GLN A 87 -12.68 -11.52 -7.88
N HIS A 88 -11.52 -10.90 -7.78
CA HIS A 88 -11.24 -9.60 -8.42
C HIS A 88 -10.40 -9.72 -9.70
N ARG A 89 -10.18 -10.93 -10.19
CA ARG A 89 -9.26 -11.23 -11.30
C ARG A 89 -9.58 -10.51 -12.60
N GLN A 90 -10.83 -10.15 -12.84
CA GLN A 90 -11.25 -9.47 -14.07
C GLN A 90 -11.08 -7.95 -13.99
N ASN A 91 -10.94 -7.41 -12.79
CA ASN A 91 -10.99 -5.96 -12.58
C ASN A 91 -9.63 -5.35 -12.26
N VAL A 92 -8.73 -6.12 -11.66
CA VAL A 92 -7.40 -5.66 -11.24
C VAL A 92 -6.36 -6.74 -11.46
N SER A 93 -5.07 -6.35 -11.43
CA SER A 93 -3.97 -7.30 -11.51
C SER A 93 -3.97 -8.24 -10.30
N ALA A 94 -3.24 -9.36 -10.42
CA ALA A 94 -3.10 -10.29 -9.30
C ALA A 94 -2.51 -9.60 -8.06
N TYR A 95 -1.53 -8.71 -8.27
CA TYR A 95 -0.90 -7.97 -7.16
C TYR A 95 -1.90 -7.05 -6.47
N ASP A 96 -2.64 -6.24 -7.22
CA ASP A 96 -3.63 -5.34 -6.66
C ASP A 96 -4.79 -6.09 -6.01
N ALA A 97 -5.11 -7.26 -6.52
CA ALA A 97 -6.18 -8.09 -5.97
C ALA A 97 -5.92 -8.50 -4.51
N PHE A 98 -4.65 -8.66 -4.10
CA PHE A 98 -4.33 -8.95 -2.70
C PHE A 98 -4.64 -7.77 -1.79
N TYR A 99 -4.38 -6.54 -2.24
CA TYR A 99 -4.72 -5.34 -1.46
C TYR A 99 -6.24 -5.16 -1.36
N VAL A 100 -6.95 -5.37 -2.47
CA VAL A 100 -8.41 -5.32 -2.49
C VAL A 100 -9.00 -6.37 -1.56
N ALA A 101 -8.47 -7.59 -1.60
CA ALA A 101 -8.91 -8.69 -0.74
C ALA A 101 -8.73 -8.35 0.74
N ALA A 102 -7.58 -7.80 1.11
CA ALA A 102 -7.33 -7.39 2.48
C ALA A 102 -8.32 -6.32 2.94
N ALA A 103 -8.58 -5.32 2.09
CA ALA A 103 -9.52 -4.25 2.41
C ALA A 103 -10.94 -4.79 2.60
N ARG A 104 -11.35 -5.73 1.75
CA ARG A 104 -12.68 -6.31 1.82
C ARG A 104 -12.85 -7.19 3.06
N ILE A 105 -11.93 -8.10 3.30
CA ILE A 105 -12.02 -9.05 4.43
C ILE A 105 -12.00 -8.33 5.78
N TYR A 106 -11.18 -7.28 5.89
CA TYR A 106 -11.00 -6.56 7.16
C TYR A 106 -11.83 -5.29 7.27
N ASP A 107 -12.73 -5.07 6.31
CA ASP A 107 -13.61 -3.88 6.28
C ASP A 107 -12.79 -2.59 6.43
N ALA A 108 -11.80 -2.44 5.58
CA ALA A 108 -10.88 -1.31 5.58
C ALA A 108 -10.95 -0.54 4.26
N SER A 109 -10.64 0.75 4.31
CA SER A 109 -10.44 1.54 3.10
C SER A 109 -9.04 1.30 2.57
N LEU A 110 -8.89 1.22 1.25
CA LEU A 110 -7.61 1.05 0.59
C LEU A 110 -7.01 2.40 0.22
N LEU A 111 -5.82 2.68 0.76
CA LEU A 111 -5.07 3.90 0.45
C LEU A 111 -4.06 3.60 -0.64
N THR A 112 -4.10 4.40 -1.70
CA THR A 112 -3.21 4.25 -2.86
C THR A 112 -2.77 5.62 -3.38
N ALA A 113 -1.63 5.66 -4.06
CA ALA A 113 -1.22 6.79 -4.89
C ALA A 113 -1.34 6.43 -6.39
N ASP A 114 -1.92 5.27 -6.70
CA ASP A 114 -2.03 4.72 -8.06
C ASP A 114 -3.40 5.02 -8.66
N GLY A 115 -3.38 5.73 -9.79
CA GLY A 115 -4.61 6.10 -10.49
C GLY A 115 -5.42 4.92 -11.02
N PRO A 116 -4.82 3.92 -11.68
CA PRO A 116 -5.56 2.77 -12.20
C PRO A 116 -6.39 2.04 -11.14
N LEU A 117 -5.85 1.85 -9.94
CA LEU A 117 -6.58 1.20 -8.86
C LEU A 117 -7.78 2.04 -8.42
N THR A 118 -7.62 3.37 -8.37
CA THR A 118 -8.70 4.30 -8.03
C THR A 118 -9.85 4.22 -9.01
N ARG A 119 -9.54 3.98 -10.30
CA ARG A 119 -10.52 3.93 -11.39
C ARG A 119 -11.06 2.55 -11.67
N ALA A 120 -10.61 1.53 -10.94
CA ALA A 120 -11.06 0.16 -11.15
C ALA A 120 -12.56 0.03 -10.82
N PRO A 121 -13.33 -0.74 -11.63
CA PRO A 121 -14.77 -0.87 -11.39
C PRO A 121 -15.09 -1.80 -10.22
N ALA A 122 -16.18 -1.51 -9.55
CA ALA A 122 -16.93 -2.42 -8.65
C ALA A 122 -16.07 -3.35 -7.78
N LEU A 123 -15.20 -2.82 -6.94
CA LEU A 123 -14.35 -3.64 -6.06
C LEU A 123 -15.02 -3.99 -4.72
N GLY A 124 -16.14 -3.36 -4.40
CA GLY A 124 -16.85 -3.58 -3.13
C GLY A 124 -16.13 -3.02 -1.92
N ILE A 125 -15.22 -2.08 -2.12
CA ILE A 125 -14.45 -1.40 -1.07
C ILE A 125 -14.37 0.09 -1.38
N VAL A 126 -13.96 0.88 -0.39
CA VAL A 126 -13.61 2.29 -0.59
C VAL A 126 -12.14 2.36 -0.96
N VAL A 127 -11.85 2.95 -2.11
CA VAL A 127 -10.47 3.24 -2.54
C VAL A 127 -10.26 4.74 -2.44
N GLN A 128 -9.25 5.13 -1.67
CA GLN A 128 -8.92 6.54 -1.45
C GLN A 128 -7.54 6.82 -2.06
N ASN A 129 -7.52 7.67 -3.09
CA ASN A 129 -6.25 8.09 -3.69
C ASN A 129 -5.71 9.28 -2.91
N ILE A 130 -4.53 9.10 -2.31
CA ILE A 130 -3.92 10.13 -1.46
C ILE A 130 -3.51 11.38 -2.25
N ARG A 131 -3.31 11.27 -3.59
CA ARG A 131 -2.98 12.41 -4.44
C ARG A 131 -4.17 13.36 -4.65
N MET A 132 -5.38 12.86 -4.43
CA MET A 132 -6.63 13.59 -4.67
C MET A 132 -7.24 14.14 -3.37
N ALA A 133 -6.57 13.90 -2.27
CA ALA A 133 -7.06 14.31 -0.96
C ALA A 133 -6.74 15.78 -0.67
#